data_73738230999c1f6202489051547b7fa3
#
_entry.id   73738230999c1f6202489051547b7fa3
#
_cell.length_a   1.000
_cell.length_b   1.000
_cell.length_c   1.000
_cell.angle_alpha   90.00
_cell.angle_beta   90.00
_cell.angle_gamma   90.00
#
_symmetry.space_group_name_H-M   'P 1'
#
loop_
_entity.id
_entity.type
_entity.pdbx_description
1 polymer ?
#
loop_
_entity_poly.entity_id
_entity_poly.type
_entity_poly.pdbx_seq_one_letter_code
_entity_poly.pdbx_strand_id
1 'polypeptide(L)' 'MNISVVVPLFNEEESLPELCAWIDRVMQKNNFTYEVLLIDDGSKDKSWEVVEKISADNSNTKGIKFR' A
#
# COMPACT_ATOMS: atom_id res chain seq x y z
N MET A 1 6.55 7.36 -17.12
CA MET A 1 7.44 7.50 -15.95
C MET A 1 7.10 6.43 -14.92
N ASN A 2 8.11 5.76 -14.40
CA ASN A 2 7.92 4.72 -13.39
C ASN A 2 8.19 5.30 -12.00
N ILE A 3 7.25 5.07 -11.10
CA ILE A 3 7.33 5.62 -9.74
C ILE A 3 7.17 4.48 -8.74
N SER A 4 8.03 4.47 -7.74
CA SER A 4 7.89 3.57 -6.61
C SER A 4 7.43 4.39 -5.41
N VAL A 5 6.28 4.03 -4.85
CA VAL A 5 5.72 4.70 -3.68
C VAL A 5 5.97 3.81 -2.48
N VAL A 6 6.79 4.28 -1.54
CA VAL A 6 7.11 3.52 -0.33
C VAL A 6 6.30 4.08 0.83
N VAL A 7 5.47 3.23 1.42
CA VAL A 7 4.57 3.63 2.49
C VAL A 7 4.92 2.84 3.75
N PRO A 8 5.68 3.44 4.68
CA PRO A 8 5.88 2.81 5.98
C PRO A 8 4.61 2.96 6.81
N LEU A 9 4.22 1.90 7.48
CA LEU A 9 2.99 1.93 8.25
C LEU A 9 3.14 1.21 9.59
N PHE A 10 2.36 1.65 10.55
CA PHE A 10 2.30 1.05 11.86
C PHE A 10 0.91 1.30 12.44
N ASN A 11 0.15 0.22 12.66
CA ASN A 11 -1.23 0.31 13.19
C ASN A 11 -2.13 1.23 12.37
N GLU A 12 -2.18 0.99 11.05
CA GLU A 12 -2.90 1.84 10.11
C GLU A 12 -4.08 1.13 9.43
N GLU A 13 -4.69 0.15 10.09
CA GLU A 13 -5.70 -0.69 9.43
C GLU A 13 -6.88 0.10 8.88
N GLU A 14 -7.27 1.19 9.54
CA GLU A 14 -8.43 1.96 9.10
C GLU A 14 -8.13 2.88 7.94
N SER A 15 -6.91 3.43 7.88
CA SER A 15 -6.56 4.43 6.87
C SER A 15 -5.96 3.82 5.60
N LEU A 16 -5.47 2.58 5.66
CA LEU A 16 -4.78 1.96 4.52
C LEU A 16 -5.63 1.85 3.25
N PRO A 17 -6.87 1.35 3.30
CA PRO A 17 -7.64 1.23 2.06
C PRO A 17 -7.87 2.57 1.39
N GLU A 18 -8.14 3.59 2.18
CA GLU A 18 -8.39 4.94 1.67
C GLU A 18 -7.13 5.54 1.06
N LEU A 19 -5.99 5.37 1.73
CA LEU A 19 -4.71 5.85 1.23
C LEU A 19 -4.34 5.20 -0.10
N CYS A 20 -4.48 3.88 -0.18
CA CYS A 20 -4.13 3.16 -1.40
C CYS A 20 -5.05 3.53 -2.56
N ALA A 21 -6.34 3.74 -2.29
CA ALA A 21 -7.27 4.19 -3.31
C ALA A 21 -6.92 5.59 -3.81
N TRP A 22 -6.48 6.46 -2.92
CA TRP A 22 -6.06 7.81 -3.29
C TRP A 22 -4.80 7.79 -4.16
N ILE A 23 -3.81 6.97 -3.79
CA ILE A 23 -2.58 6.82 -4.57
C ILE A 23 -2.91 6.33 -5.97
N ASP A 24 -3.74 5.30 -6.07
CA ASP A 24 -4.12 4.73 -7.35
C ASP A 24 -4.79 5.77 -8.25
N ARG A 25 -5.70 6.55 -7.68
CA ARG A 25 -6.40 7.59 -8.42
C ARG A 25 -5.45 8.66 -8.95
N VAL A 26 -4.52 9.11 -8.11
CA VAL A 26 -3.55 10.13 -8.50
C VAL A 26 -2.65 9.62 -9.61
N MET A 27 -2.16 8.40 -9.50
CA MET A 27 -1.26 7.83 -10.49
C MET A 27 -1.95 7.61 -11.84
N GLN A 28 -3.19 7.11 -11.82
CA GLN A 28 -3.93 6.91 -13.05
C GLN A 28 -4.27 8.23 -13.73
N LYS A 29 -4.63 9.24 -12.95
CA LYS A 29 -4.97 10.55 -13.49
C LYS A 29 -3.79 11.17 -14.23
N ASN A 30 -2.58 10.88 -13.78
CA ASN A 30 -1.36 11.43 -14.36
C ASN A 30 -0.66 10.48 -15.33
N ASN A 31 -1.28 9.34 -15.61
CA ASN A 31 -0.75 8.32 -16.53
C ASN A 31 0.64 7.82 -16.13
N PHE A 32 0.86 7.69 -14.83
CA PHE A 32 2.12 7.14 -14.32
C PHE A 32 2.04 5.62 -14.21
N THR A 33 3.14 4.98 -14.56
CA THR A 33 3.36 3.57 -14.23
C THR A 33 3.96 3.57 -12.82
N TYR A 34 3.42 2.75 -11.92
CA TYR A 34 3.83 2.82 -10.53
C TYR A 34 3.74 1.48 -9.82
N GLU A 35 4.48 1.38 -8.73
CA GLU A 35 4.34 0.29 -7.77
C GLU A 35 4.22 0.89 -6.37
N VAL A 36 3.53 0.20 -5.50
CA VAL A 36 3.36 0.62 -4.10
C VAL A 36 3.95 -0.45 -3.20
N LEU A 37 4.82 -0.03 -2.32
CA LEU A 37 5.45 -0.91 -1.33
C LEU A 37 4.92 -0.53 0.05
N LEU A 38 4.09 -1.38 0.60
CA LEU A 38 3.53 -1.18 1.94
C LEU A 38 4.40 -1.91 2.95
N ILE A 39 5.09 -1.15 3.77
CA ILE A 39 6.06 -1.71 4.72
C ILE A 39 5.48 -1.66 6.12
N ASP A 40 5.12 -2.82 6.65
CA ASP A 40 4.57 -2.94 8.00
C ASP A 40 5.69 -3.14 9.01
N ASP A 41 5.88 -2.17 9.88
CA ASP A 41 6.92 -2.19 10.89
C ASP A 41 6.38 -2.67 12.24
N GLY A 42 5.86 -3.90 12.26
CA GLY A 42 5.44 -4.54 13.51
C GLY A 42 4.08 -4.12 14.04
N SER A 43 3.12 -3.85 13.14
CA SER A 43 1.76 -3.50 13.56
C SER A 43 1.15 -4.57 14.45
N LYS A 44 0.42 -4.14 15.47
CA LYS A 44 -0.27 -5.03 16.40
C LYS A 44 -1.76 -5.14 16.10
N ASP A 45 -2.28 -4.28 15.24
CA ASP A 45 -3.66 -4.34 14.78
C ASP A 45 -3.76 -5.22 13.54
N LYS A 46 -4.80 -5.05 12.76
CA LYS A 46 -5.03 -5.85 11.56
C LYS A 46 -4.42 -5.24 10.30
N SER A 47 -3.48 -4.31 10.45
CA SER A 47 -2.85 -3.66 9.31
C SER A 47 -2.27 -4.67 8.31
N TRP A 48 -1.57 -5.70 8.81
CA TRP A 48 -0.97 -6.68 7.91
C TRP A 48 -2.02 -7.44 7.09
N GLU A 49 -3.15 -7.78 7.71
CA GLU A 49 -4.23 -8.45 7.00
C GLU A 49 -4.78 -7.56 5.89
N VAL A 50 -4.89 -6.26 6.15
CA VAL A 50 -5.33 -5.28 5.15
C VAL A 50 -4.31 -5.19 4.03
N VAL A 51 -3.01 -5.15 4.35
CA VAL A 51 -1.93 -5.13 3.36
C VAL A 51 -2.03 -6.35 2.45
N GLU A 52 -2.21 -7.53 3.03
CA GLU A 52 -2.32 -8.75 2.24
C GLU A 52 -3.50 -8.71 1.28
N LYS A 53 -4.63 -8.21 1.76
CA LYS A 53 -5.83 -8.11 0.93
C LYS A 53 -5.63 -7.13 -0.22
N ILE A 54 -5.05 -5.96 0.07
CA ILE A 54 -4.81 -4.95 -0.95
C ILE A 54 -3.82 -5.46 -1.99
N SER A 55 -2.75 -6.11 -1.56
CA SER A 55 -1.75 -6.62 -2.51
C SER A 55 -2.30 -7.77 -3.36
N ALA A 56 -3.24 -8.55 -2.84
CA ALA A 56 -3.88 -9.60 -3.62
C ALA A 56 -4.78 -9.01 -4.71
N ASP A 57 -5.41 -7.86 -4.43
CA ASP A 57 -6.32 -7.22 -5.38
C ASP A 57 -5.61 -6.34 -6.40
N ASN A 58 -4.37 -5.94 -6.14
CA ASN A 58 -3.64 -5.00 -6.99
C ASN A 58 -2.24 -5.55 -7.30
N SER A 59 -2.00 -5.88 -8.55
CA SER A 59 -0.73 -6.49 -8.97
C SER A 59 0.47 -5.56 -8.79
N ASN A 60 0.23 -4.26 -8.70
CA ASN A 60 1.30 -3.28 -8.53
C ASN A 60 1.53 -2.87 -7.07
N THR A 61 0.88 -3.56 -6.14
CA THR A 61 1.04 -3.29 -4.72
C THR A 61 1.66 -4.52 -4.03
N LYS A 62 2.70 -4.29 -3.27
CA LYS A 62 3.40 -5.36 -2.54
C LYS A 62 3.49 -5.01 -1.07
N GLY A 63 3.36 -6.03 -0.24
CA GLY A 63 3.50 -5.87 1.20
C GLY A 63 4.81 -6.45 1.68
N ILE A 64 5.47 -5.74 2.56
CA ILE A 64 6.69 -6.20 3.23
C ILE A 64 6.46 -6.08 4.72
N LYS A 65 6.67 -7.18 5.44
CA LYS A 65 6.47 -7.21 6.87
C LYS A 65 7.80 -7.33 7.59
N PHE A 66 8.06 -6.40 8.48
CA PHE A 66 9.19 -6.49 9.38
C PHE A 66 8.70 -7.05 10.71
N ARG A 67 9.13 -8.25 11.03
CA ARG A 67 8.82 -8.99 12.25
C ARG A 67 7.43 -9.58 12.20
#